data_32b49840dec3e419f76c9d2651ce8bdb
#
_entry.id   32b49840dec3e419f76c9d2651ce8bdb
#
_cell.length_a   1.000
_cell.length_b   1.000
_cell.length_c   1.000
_cell.angle_alpha   90.00
_cell.angle_beta   90.00
_cell.angle_gamma   90.00
#
_symmetry.space_group_name_H-M   'P 1'
#
loop_
_entity.id
_entity.type
_entity.pdbx_description
1 polymer ?
#
loop_
_entity_poly.entity_id
_entity_poly.type
_entity_poly.pdbx_seq_one_letter_code
_entity_poly.pdbx_strand_id
1 'polypeptide(L)'
;MKYWWAWLLLALSLSGEWMLLRMWLQKKEYSRYDRIIIQAAETYSLDPSLIKAVIWKESQFDTFATGKAGEIGLMQLTDAAAFEWADAAKITTFEPAHLYDPTTNTLAGAYYLAKMRRGFTQCDNPIPYALASYNAGKSQVLRWRDGSGTTNATTFIQQIGFPSTKQYVQAILRQQPKFKADFE
;
A
#
# COMPACT_ATOMS: atom_id res chain seq x y z
N MET A 1 -45.00 -5.48 28.15
CA MET A 1 -44.31 -5.18 26.87
C MET A 1 -44.13 -3.70 26.62
N LYS A 2 -43.90 -2.84 27.66
CA LYS A 2 -43.96 -1.37 27.50
C LYS A 2 -42.61 -0.70 27.19
N TYR A 3 -41.44 -1.41 27.21
CA TYR A 3 -40.11 -0.76 27.09
C TYR A 3 -39.13 -1.47 26.16
N TRP A 4 -39.61 -2.28 25.22
CA TRP A 4 -38.75 -2.98 24.26
C TRP A 4 -37.91 -2.01 23.38
N TRP A 5 -38.43 -0.82 23.08
CA TRP A 5 -37.77 0.24 22.37
C TRP A 5 -36.54 0.81 23.15
N ALA A 6 -36.60 0.84 24.50
CA ALA A 6 -35.48 1.28 25.33
C ALA A 6 -34.28 0.33 25.22
N TRP A 7 -34.55 -0.99 25.15
CA TRP A 7 -33.51 -1.99 24.92
C TRP A 7 -32.92 -1.89 23.54
N LEU A 8 -33.69 -1.54 22.50
CA LEU A 8 -33.21 -1.30 21.15
C LEU A 8 -32.31 -0.04 21.09
N LEU A 9 -32.69 1.04 21.75
CA LEU A 9 -31.88 2.27 21.83
C LEU A 9 -30.59 1.99 22.60
N LEU A 10 -30.61 1.25 23.68
CA LEU A 10 -29.43 0.86 24.43
C LEU A 10 -28.49 -0.01 23.55
N ALA A 11 -29.02 -1.00 22.85
CA ALA A 11 -28.25 -1.85 21.96
C ALA A 11 -27.64 -1.07 20.81
N LEU A 12 -28.35 -0.09 20.23
CA LEU A 12 -27.84 0.79 19.19
C LEU A 12 -26.75 1.73 19.71
N SER A 13 -26.89 2.28 20.94
CA SER A 13 -25.84 3.11 21.54
C SER A 13 -24.56 2.31 21.82
N LEU A 14 -24.70 1.12 22.41
CA LEU A 14 -23.56 0.23 22.66
C LEU A 14 -22.86 -0.21 21.37
N SER A 15 -23.63 -0.50 20.31
CA SER A 15 -23.04 -0.85 19.01
C SER A 15 -22.30 0.33 18.37
N GLY A 16 -22.82 1.55 18.54
CA GLY A 16 -22.17 2.78 18.09
C GLY A 16 -20.85 3.06 18.83
N GLU A 17 -20.86 2.93 20.16
CA GLU A 17 -19.64 3.10 20.98
C GLU A 17 -18.59 2.05 20.65
N TRP A 18 -18.97 0.79 20.47
CA TRP A 18 -18.09 -0.28 20.02
C TRP A 18 -17.49 0.00 18.64
N MET A 19 -18.29 0.51 17.73
CA MET A 19 -17.81 0.88 16.39
C MET A 19 -16.79 2.01 16.46
N LEU A 20 -17.06 3.06 17.24
CA LEU A 20 -16.12 4.18 17.43
C LEU A 20 -14.82 3.73 18.11
N LEU A 21 -14.92 2.89 19.13
CA LEU A 21 -13.76 2.31 19.82
C LEU A 21 -12.91 1.47 18.83
N ARG A 22 -13.54 0.61 18.02
CA ARG A 22 -12.82 -0.17 16.99
C ARG A 22 -12.13 0.74 15.98
N MET A 23 -12.81 1.78 15.50
CA MET A 23 -12.23 2.75 14.57
C MET A 23 -11.04 3.47 15.19
N TRP A 24 -11.14 3.87 16.46
CA TRP A 24 -10.05 4.53 17.18
C TRP A 24 -8.86 3.61 17.40
N LEU A 25 -9.09 2.36 17.83
CA LEU A 25 -8.03 1.35 17.99
C LEU A 25 -7.34 1.06 16.66
N GLN A 26 -8.11 0.90 15.59
CA GLN A 26 -7.58 0.68 14.25
C GLN A 26 -6.77 1.88 13.75
N LYS A 27 -7.24 3.09 13.98
CA LYS A 27 -6.50 4.32 13.65
C LYS A 27 -5.17 4.38 14.41
N LYS A 28 -5.17 4.07 15.70
CA LYS A 28 -3.97 4.02 16.54
C LYS A 28 -2.97 2.96 16.04
N GLU A 29 -3.44 1.79 15.65
CA GLU A 29 -2.62 0.75 15.04
C GLU A 29 -1.96 1.23 13.73
N TYR A 30 -2.73 1.84 12.85
CA TYR A 30 -2.26 2.33 11.56
C TYR A 30 -1.28 3.50 11.67
N SER A 31 -1.39 4.33 12.72
CA SER A 31 -0.51 5.49 12.93
C SER A 31 0.86 5.13 13.54
N ARG A 32 1.03 3.92 14.08
CA ARG A 32 2.31 3.53 14.72
C ARG A 32 3.49 3.51 13.75
N TYR A 33 3.23 3.41 12.45
CA TYR A 33 4.25 3.41 11.40
C TYR A 33 4.43 4.74 10.67
N ASP A 34 3.66 5.79 11.03
CA ASP A 34 3.64 7.04 10.27
C ASP A 34 5.02 7.69 10.18
N ARG A 35 5.83 7.62 11.26
CA ARG A 35 7.19 8.19 11.26
C ARG A 35 8.10 7.52 10.24
N ILE A 36 8.10 6.19 10.14
CA ILE A 36 8.93 5.48 9.15
C ILE A 36 8.38 5.64 7.74
N ILE A 37 7.07 5.78 7.58
CA ILE A 37 6.43 6.09 6.30
C ILE A 37 6.86 7.48 5.81
N ILE A 38 6.86 8.50 6.66
CA ILE A 38 7.35 9.86 6.34
C ILE A 38 8.81 9.79 5.90
N GLN A 39 9.67 9.12 6.69
CA GLN A 39 11.08 8.97 6.34
C GLN A 39 11.28 8.30 4.96
N ALA A 40 10.54 7.24 4.66
CA ALA A 40 10.62 6.56 3.38
C ALA A 40 10.09 7.43 2.23
N ALA A 41 9.00 8.19 2.49
CA ALA A 41 8.41 9.12 1.54
C ALA A 41 9.39 10.23 1.14
N GLU A 42 10.05 10.84 2.12
CA GLU A 42 11.09 11.86 1.90
C GLU A 42 12.28 11.27 1.13
N THR A 43 12.77 10.09 1.55
CA THR A 43 13.94 9.44 0.93
C THR A 43 13.71 9.15 -0.55
N TYR A 44 12.51 8.70 -0.93
CA TYR A 44 12.21 8.26 -2.30
C TYR A 44 11.26 9.18 -3.07
N SER A 45 10.98 10.38 -2.53
CA SER A 45 10.11 11.40 -3.12
C SER A 45 8.73 10.85 -3.50
N LEU A 46 8.09 10.12 -2.57
CA LEU A 46 6.73 9.59 -2.68
C LEU A 46 5.79 10.36 -1.75
N ASP A 47 4.49 10.30 -2.05
CA ASP A 47 3.45 10.75 -1.12
C ASP A 47 3.35 9.74 0.04
N PRO A 48 3.48 10.15 1.33
CA PRO A 48 3.38 9.25 2.47
C PRO A 48 2.03 8.54 2.54
N SER A 49 0.94 9.20 2.13
CA SER A 49 -0.39 8.58 2.07
C SER A 49 -0.45 7.42 1.05
N LEU A 50 0.33 7.49 -0.02
CA LEU A 50 0.45 6.40 -0.99
C LEU A 50 1.17 5.20 -0.38
N ILE A 51 2.30 5.40 0.30
CA ILE A 51 3.03 4.31 0.97
C ILE A 51 2.12 3.66 2.00
N LYS A 52 1.42 4.45 2.83
CA LYS A 52 0.48 3.96 3.82
C LYS A 52 -0.66 3.13 3.21
N ALA A 53 -1.19 3.55 2.06
CA ALA A 53 -2.23 2.83 1.35
C ALA A 53 -1.73 1.51 0.74
N VAL A 54 -0.46 1.44 0.31
CA VAL A 54 0.18 0.19 -0.14
C VAL A 54 0.35 -0.75 1.05
N ILE A 55 0.91 -0.31 2.17
CA ILE A 55 1.05 -1.12 3.40
C ILE A 55 -0.32 -1.68 3.85
N TRP A 56 -1.36 -0.84 3.87
CA TRP A 56 -2.72 -1.28 4.18
C TRP A 56 -3.19 -2.39 3.24
N LYS A 57 -2.90 -2.28 1.95
CA LYS A 57 -3.36 -3.26 0.95
C LYS A 57 -2.55 -4.55 1.00
N GLU A 58 -1.25 -4.48 1.28
CA GLU A 58 -0.34 -5.63 1.26
C GLU A 58 -0.47 -6.48 2.53
N SER A 59 -0.42 -5.86 3.69
CA SER A 59 -0.32 -6.58 4.98
C SER A 59 -1.36 -6.20 6.02
N GLN A 60 -2.17 -5.16 5.79
CA GLN A 60 -3.00 -4.53 6.82
C GLN A 60 -2.18 -4.13 8.06
N PHE A 61 -0.94 -3.67 7.84
CA PHE A 61 0.04 -3.28 8.86
C PHE A 61 0.60 -4.43 9.70
N ASP A 62 0.48 -5.67 9.25
CA ASP A 62 1.15 -6.81 9.88
C ASP A 62 2.61 -6.93 9.40
N THR A 63 3.55 -6.70 10.32
CA THR A 63 5.00 -6.80 10.06
C THR A 63 5.48 -8.23 9.81
N PHE A 64 4.71 -9.21 10.27
CA PHE A 64 5.03 -10.63 10.14
C PHE A 64 4.26 -11.31 9.00
N ALA A 65 3.50 -10.53 8.23
CA ALA A 65 2.79 -11.08 7.08
C ALA A 65 3.75 -11.77 6.13
N THR A 66 3.37 -12.97 5.67
CA THR A 66 4.10 -13.74 4.67
C THR A 66 3.16 -14.11 3.54
N GLY A 67 3.51 -13.73 2.31
CA GLY A 67 2.74 -14.04 1.11
C GLY A 67 2.97 -15.46 0.60
N LYS A 68 2.16 -15.88 -0.37
CA LYS A 68 2.21 -17.25 -0.93
C LYS A 68 3.48 -17.54 -1.74
N ALA A 69 4.13 -16.52 -2.29
CA ALA A 69 5.39 -16.65 -3.03
C ALA A 69 6.60 -16.25 -2.17
N GLY A 70 6.42 -16.15 -0.85
CA GLY A 70 7.47 -15.81 0.11
C GLY A 70 7.67 -14.31 0.30
N GLU A 71 6.68 -13.49 -0.08
CA GLU A 71 6.74 -12.04 0.19
C GLU A 71 6.66 -11.79 1.69
N ILE A 72 7.41 -10.79 2.19
CA ILE A 72 7.60 -10.54 3.63
C ILE A 72 7.18 -9.12 4.00
N GLY A 73 6.47 -9.01 5.12
CA GLY A 73 6.30 -7.82 5.95
C GLY A 73 5.31 -6.79 5.42
N LEU A 74 5.43 -5.55 5.92
CA LEU A 74 4.46 -4.47 5.71
C LEU A 74 4.10 -4.22 4.23
N MET A 75 5.10 -4.25 3.34
CA MET A 75 4.93 -3.98 1.91
C MET A 75 5.05 -5.24 1.05
N GLN A 76 5.03 -6.44 1.66
CA GLN A 76 5.07 -7.75 0.98
C GLN A 76 6.15 -7.81 -0.11
N LEU A 77 7.40 -7.67 0.32
CA LEU A 77 8.55 -7.68 -0.58
C LEU A 77 9.05 -9.09 -0.84
N THR A 78 9.38 -9.37 -2.10
CA THR A 78 10.17 -10.54 -2.46
C THR A 78 11.65 -10.30 -2.15
N ASP A 79 12.40 -11.39 -1.93
CA ASP A 79 13.85 -11.32 -1.73
C ASP A 79 14.54 -10.56 -2.86
N ALA A 80 14.15 -10.81 -4.11
CA ALA A 80 14.76 -10.16 -5.28
C ALA A 80 14.60 -8.63 -5.23
N ALA A 81 13.40 -8.13 -4.88
CA ALA A 81 13.16 -6.69 -4.74
C ALA A 81 13.95 -6.07 -3.58
N ALA A 82 14.07 -6.82 -2.48
CA ALA A 82 14.80 -6.38 -1.31
C ALA A 82 16.32 -6.37 -1.50
N PHE A 83 16.89 -7.37 -2.14
CA PHE A 83 18.32 -7.38 -2.51
C PHE A 83 18.65 -6.24 -3.48
N GLU A 84 17.77 -5.95 -4.44
CA GLU A 84 17.97 -4.81 -5.33
C GLU A 84 18.03 -3.48 -4.57
N TRP A 85 17.16 -3.30 -3.56
CA TRP A 85 17.22 -2.13 -2.69
C TRP A 85 18.50 -2.11 -1.86
N ALA A 86 18.90 -3.23 -1.27
CA ALA A 86 20.10 -3.35 -0.45
C ALA A 86 21.35 -2.99 -1.26
N ASP A 87 21.46 -3.48 -2.49
CA ASP A 87 22.55 -3.14 -3.42
C ASP A 87 22.58 -1.65 -3.74
N ALA A 88 21.41 -1.07 -4.05
CA ALA A 88 21.31 0.37 -4.34
C ALA A 88 21.67 1.24 -3.11
N ALA A 89 21.34 0.77 -1.91
CA ALA A 89 21.67 1.42 -0.65
C ALA A 89 23.08 1.07 -0.12
N LYS A 90 23.83 0.20 -0.83
CA LYS A 90 25.17 -0.30 -0.45
C LYS A 90 25.18 -1.01 0.91
N ILE A 91 24.11 -1.74 1.23
CA ILE A 91 23.99 -2.53 2.47
C ILE A 91 24.48 -3.96 2.19
N THR A 92 25.73 -4.24 2.53
CA THR A 92 26.39 -5.52 2.22
C THR A 92 26.01 -6.65 3.18
N THR A 93 25.41 -6.32 4.34
CA THR A 93 25.01 -7.28 5.39
C THR A 93 23.52 -7.58 5.36
N PHE A 94 22.83 -7.23 4.26
CA PHE A 94 21.39 -7.47 4.16
C PHE A 94 21.09 -8.95 4.04
N GLU A 95 20.08 -9.39 4.81
CA GLU A 95 19.50 -10.73 4.75
C GLU A 95 17.95 -10.62 4.64
N PRO A 96 17.26 -11.57 3.98
CA PRO A 96 15.79 -11.52 3.83
C PRO A 96 15.05 -11.42 5.19
N ALA A 97 15.58 -11.99 6.26
CA ALA A 97 15.01 -11.89 7.60
C ALA A 97 14.91 -10.44 8.11
N HIS A 98 15.74 -9.52 7.60
CA HIS A 98 15.66 -8.11 7.95
C HIS A 98 14.37 -7.43 7.44
N LEU A 99 13.63 -8.07 6.52
CA LEU A 99 12.32 -7.57 6.06
C LEU A 99 11.22 -7.67 7.11
N TYR A 100 11.41 -8.38 8.21
CA TYR A 100 10.49 -8.32 9.36
C TYR A 100 10.66 -7.05 10.20
N ASP A 101 11.77 -6.30 10.02
CA ASP A 101 11.91 -4.96 10.59
C ASP A 101 11.07 -3.96 9.80
N PRO A 102 10.14 -3.22 10.44
CA PRO A 102 9.24 -2.30 9.76
C PRO A 102 9.96 -1.20 8.98
N THR A 103 11.08 -0.70 9.50
CA THR A 103 11.84 0.39 8.87
C THR A 103 12.51 -0.09 7.59
N THR A 104 13.21 -1.21 7.68
CA THR A 104 13.86 -1.86 6.54
C THR A 104 12.85 -2.21 5.45
N ASN A 105 11.72 -2.82 5.82
CA ASN A 105 10.67 -3.19 4.88
C ASN A 105 10.04 -1.98 4.18
N THR A 106 9.73 -0.93 4.94
CA THR A 106 9.11 0.29 4.38
C THR A 106 10.07 1.03 3.45
N LEU A 107 11.37 1.13 3.80
CA LEU A 107 12.38 1.75 2.94
C LEU A 107 12.57 0.96 1.64
N ALA A 108 12.73 -0.35 1.72
CA ALA A 108 12.90 -1.20 0.55
C ALA A 108 11.66 -1.18 -0.36
N GLY A 109 10.45 -1.23 0.22
CA GLY A 109 9.20 -1.17 -0.52
C GLY A 109 8.96 0.18 -1.20
N ALA A 110 9.26 1.27 -0.50
CA ALA A 110 9.18 2.62 -1.06
C ALA A 110 10.18 2.83 -2.20
N TYR A 111 11.41 2.32 -2.06
CA TYR A 111 12.40 2.30 -3.16
C TYR A 111 11.83 1.59 -4.39
N TYR A 112 11.30 0.39 -4.21
CA TYR A 112 10.77 -0.41 -5.32
C TYR A 112 9.57 0.27 -5.98
N LEU A 113 8.65 0.85 -5.20
CA LEU A 113 7.51 1.61 -5.72
C LEU A 113 7.97 2.85 -6.50
N ALA A 114 8.94 3.61 -5.97
CA ALA A 114 9.51 4.77 -6.65
C ALA A 114 10.22 4.37 -7.95
N LYS A 115 10.94 3.24 -7.96
CA LYS A 115 11.55 2.68 -9.17
C LYS A 115 10.49 2.36 -10.23
N MET A 116 9.39 1.72 -9.85
CA MET A 116 8.29 1.45 -10.78
C MET A 116 7.71 2.77 -11.34
N ARG A 117 7.47 3.77 -10.49
CA ARG A 117 6.95 5.08 -10.90
C ARG A 117 7.83 5.79 -11.92
N ARG A 118 9.16 5.74 -11.74
CA ARG A 118 10.11 6.36 -12.69
C ARG A 118 10.02 5.81 -14.11
N GLY A 119 9.50 4.62 -14.28
CA GLY A 119 9.29 4.02 -15.59
C GLY A 119 8.11 4.59 -16.39
N PHE A 120 7.33 5.51 -15.82
CA PHE A 120 6.08 6.00 -16.40
C PHE A 120 5.91 7.53 -16.31
N THR A 121 7.01 8.27 -16.30
CA THR A 121 7.01 9.75 -16.17
C THR A 121 6.33 10.48 -17.32
N GLN A 122 6.18 9.84 -18.49
CA GLN A 122 5.46 10.37 -19.64
C GLN A 122 3.95 10.23 -19.56
N CYS A 123 3.42 9.55 -18.51
CA CYS A 123 1.99 9.38 -18.31
C CYS A 123 1.40 10.56 -17.53
N ASP A 124 0.12 10.86 -17.76
CA ASP A 124 -0.63 11.90 -17.05
C ASP A 124 -0.67 11.69 -15.52
N ASN A 125 -0.72 10.42 -15.11
CA ASN A 125 -0.55 9.98 -13.73
C ASN A 125 0.23 8.64 -13.71
N PRO A 126 1.50 8.63 -13.26
CA PRO A 126 2.31 7.42 -13.24
C PRO A 126 1.91 6.42 -12.13
N ILE A 127 1.12 6.83 -11.12
CA ILE A 127 0.84 6.00 -9.95
C ILE A 127 0.09 4.70 -10.29
N PRO A 128 -0.98 4.68 -11.10
CA PRO A 128 -1.66 3.44 -11.47
C PRO A 128 -0.73 2.42 -12.14
N TYR A 129 0.17 2.89 -13.02
CA TYR A 129 1.15 2.03 -13.69
C TYR A 129 2.19 1.48 -12.72
N ALA A 130 2.66 2.32 -11.79
CA ALA A 130 3.60 1.91 -10.75
C ALA A 130 2.99 0.84 -9.83
N LEU A 131 1.76 1.04 -9.37
CA LEU A 131 1.03 0.08 -8.53
C LEU A 131 0.79 -1.25 -9.24
N ALA A 132 0.37 -1.19 -10.51
CA ALA A 132 0.19 -2.39 -11.32
C ALA A 132 1.52 -3.13 -11.54
N SER A 133 2.62 -2.38 -11.75
CA SER A 133 3.97 -2.96 -11.88
C SER A 133 4.47 -3.56 -10.58
N TYR A 134 4.17 -2.94 -9.46
CA TYR A 134 4.50 -3.44 -8.14
C TYR A 134 3.86 -4.81 -7.89
N ASN A 135 2.55 -4.94 -8.19
CA ASN A 135 1.76 -6.14 -7.93
C ASN A 135 1.95 -7.25 -8.97
N ALA A 136 2.03 -6.91 -10.26
CA ALA A 136 2.04 -7.91 -11.35
C ALA A 136 3.35 -7.96 -12.15
N GLY A 137 4.29 -7.08 -11.84
CA GLY A 137 5.52 -6.94 -12.60
C GLY A 137 5.40 -6.01 -13.81
N LYS A 138 6.48 -5.27 -14.07
CA LYS A 138 6.55 -4.25 -15.14
C LYS A 138 6.26 -4.83 -16.53
N SER A 139 6.70 -6.06 -16.81
CA SER A 139 6.49 -6.72 -18.11
C SER A 139 5.00 -6.91 -18.44
N GLN A 140 4.17 -7.21 -17.43
CA GLN A 140 2.72 -7.32 -17.63
C GLN A 140 2.10 -5.96 -17.94
N VAL A 141 2.49 -4.92 -17.21
CA VAL A 141 2.01 -3.54 -17.45
C VAL A 141 2.34 -3.09 -18.87
N LEU A 142 3.54 -3.38 -19.37
CA LEU A 142 3.93 -3.06 -20.74
C LEU A 142 3.09 -3.79 -21.80
N ARG A 143 2.58 -4.99 -21.50
CA ARG A 143 1.67 -5.73 -22.39
C ARG A 143 0.24 -5.17 -22.38
N TRP A 144 -0.19 -4.63 -21.21
CA TRP A 144 -1.57 -4.13 -21.07
C TRP A 144 -1.76 -2.70 -21.58
N ARG A 145 -0.66 -1.90 -21.64
CA ARG A 145 -0.73 -0.53 -22.17
C ARG A 145 -0.90 -0.58 -23.69
N ASP A 146 -2.03 -0.10 -24.18
CA ASP A 146 -2.31 0.00 -25.60
C ASP A 146 -3.03 1.32 -25.92
N GLY A 147 -2.81 1.84 -27.13
CA GLY A 147 -3.43 3.10 -27.58
C GLY A 147 -3.30 4.22 -26.56
N SER A 148 -4.41 4.84 -26.19
CA SER A 148 -4.46 5.92 -25.19
C SER A 148 -4.05 5.46 -23.78
N GLY A 149 -4.18 4.18 -23.44
CA GLY A 149 -3.68 3.63 -22.17
C GLY A 149 -2.17 3.64 -22.03
N THR A 150 -1.43 4.02 -23.08
CA THR A 150 0.00 4.23 -23.02
C THR A 150 0.38 5.42 -22.15
N THR A 151 -0.44 6.47 -22.12
CA THR A 151 -0.19 7.71 -21.38
C THR A 151 -1.35 8.15 -20.50
N ASN A 152 -2.56 7.66 -20.73
CA ASN A 152 -3.76 8.01 -19.95
C ASN A 152 -4.04 6.94 -18.89
N ALA A 153 -3.90 7.30 -17.63
CA ALA A 153 -4.03 6.40 -16.48
C ALA A 153 -5.45 5.83 -16.32
N THR A 154 -6.48 6.61 -16.62
CA THR A 154 -7.88 6.14 -16.52
C THR A 154 -8.13 5.02 -17.51
N THR A 155 -7.69 5.20 -18.76
CA THR A 155 -7.79 4.17 -19.80
C THR A 155 -6.94 2.96 -19.43
N PHE A 156 -5.71 3.16 -18.97
CA PHE A 156 -4.84 2.07 -18.54
C PHE A 156 -5.47 1.18 -17.46
N ILE A 157 -6.10 1.79 -16.43
CA ILE A 157 -6.77 1.01 -15.38
C ILE A 157 -7.83 0.06 -15.97
N GLN A 158 -8.53 0.47 -17.03
CA GLN A 158 -9.49 -0.41 -17.71
C GLN A 158 -8.81 -1.56 -18.45
N GLN A 159 -7.62 -1.33 -18.98
CA GLN A 159 -6.82 -2.29 -19.76
C GLN A 159 -6.03 -3.30 -18.90
N ILE A 160 -5.94 -3.11 -17.58
CA ILE A 160 -5.27 -4.07 -16.69
C ILE A 160 -5.89 -5.46 -16.89
N GLY A 161 -5.08 -6.40 -17.41
CA GLY A 161 -5.54 -7.73 -17.82
C GLY A 161 -5.83 -8.70 -16.67
N PHE A 162 -5.18 -8.51 -15.49
CA PHE A 162 -5.48 -9.33 -14.31
C PHE A 162 -6.52 -8.65 -13.42
N PRO A 163 -7.71 -9.28 -13.21
CA PRO A 163 -8.75 -8.69 -12.35
C PRO A 163 -8.27 -8.40 -10.93
N SER A 164 -7.41 -9.25 -10.36
CA SER A 164 -6.81 -9.04 -9.03
C SER A 164 -5.95 -7.79 -8.98
N THR A 165 -5.09 -7.57 -9.98
CA THR A 165 -4.25 -6.38 -10.08
C THR A 165 -5.09 -5.11 -10.31
N LYS A 166 -6.13 -5.18 -11.13
CA LYS A 166 -7.08 -4.05 -11.29
C LYS A 166 -7.72 -3.67 -9.97
N GLN A 167 -8.24 -4.66 -9.21
CA GLN A 167 -8.82 -4.43 -7.89
C GLN A 167 -7.78 -3.87 -6.90
N TYR A 168 -6.54 -4.37 -6.93
CA TYR A 168 -5.44 -3.88 -6.12
C TYR A 168 -5.20 -2.38 -6.35
N VAL A 169 -4.99 -1.98 -7.61
CA VAL A 169 -4.77 -0.58 -7.99
C VAL A 169 -5.93 0.30 -7.54
N GLN A 170 -7.17 -0.10 -7.86
CA GLN A 170 -8.36 0.65 -7.50
C GLN A 170 -8.56 0.78 -5.98
N ALA A 171 -8.22 -0.27 -5.21
CA ALA A 171 -8.34 -0.25 -3.77
C ALA A 171 -7.37 0.76 -3.14
N ILE A 172 -6.11 0.78 -3.59
CA ILE A 172 -5.10 1.74 -3.11
C ILE A 172 -5.49 3.17 -3.46
N LEU A 173 -5.90 3.43 -4.71
CA LEU A 173 -6.31 4.77 -5.15
C LEU A 173 -7.54 5.29 -4.38
N ARG A 174 -8.46 4.42 -3.95
CA ARG A 174 -9.60 4.80 -3.09
C ARG A 174 -9.21 5.02 -1.64
N GLN A 175 -8.19 4.31 -1.16
CA GLN A 175 -7.75 4.38 0.23
C GLN A 175 -6.79 5.54 0.49
N GLN A 176 -5.92 5.84 -0.46
CA GLN A 176 -4.90 6.90 -0.33
C GLN A 176 -5.48 8.25 0.15
N PRO A 177 -6.58 8.80 -0.42
CA PRO A 177 -7.12 10.08 0.04
C PRO A 177 -7.56 10.08 1.51
N LYS A 178 -7.97 8.92 2.06
CA LYS A 178 -8.37 8.78 3.46
C LYS A 178 -7.19 8.88 4.42
N PHE A 179 -5.98 8.52 3.96
CA PHE A 179 -4.76 8.63 4.75
C PHE A 179 -4.07 9.98 4.63
N LYS A 180 -4.50 10.87 3.74
CA LYS A 180 -3.87 12.21 3.61
C LYS A 180 -3.93 13.00 4.92
N ALA A 181 -5.07 13.00 5.60
CA ALA A 181 -5.25 13.69 6.88
C ALA A 181 -4.37 13.15 8.02
N ASP A 182 -3.69 12.02 7.84
CA ASP A 182 -2.74 11.52 8.84
C ASP A 182 -1.37 12.21 8.73
N PHE A 183 -1.12 12.97 7.64
CA PHE A 183 0.16 13.61 7.33
C PHE A 183 0.05 15.13 7.09
N GLU A 184 -1.13 15.71 7.22
CA GLU A 184 -1.40 17.15 7.22
C GLU A 184 -1.42 17.67 8.67
#